data_b046da5dbfab3468441eba295e388704
#
_entry.id   b046da5dbfab3468441eba295e388704
#
_cell.length_a   1.000
_cell.length_b   1.000
_cell.length_c   1.000
_cell.angle_alpha   90.00
_cell.angle_beta   90.00
_cell.angle_gamma   90.00
#
_symmetry.space_group_name_H-M   'P 1'
#
loop_
_entity.id
_entity.type
_entity.pdbx_description
1 polymer ?
#
loop_
_entity_poly.entity_id
_entity_poly.type
_entity_poly.pdbx_seq_one_letter_code
_entity_poly.pdbx_strand_id
1 'polypeptide(L)'
;MRIASISKSITMAVLARLWQEGKLDIDKNVSEYVPNFPKKFHDGKEVNITVRQLCCHMSGVRHYTRKGENDEDEFSLKEYFLKETFKTTDESLKLFQDDELLSAPGSEFHYTTHGYTLLAKVIENVVGKALGDNFNRFANQGLGIYRMILSTCRYSARI
;
A
#
# COMPACT_ATOMS: atom_id res chain seq x y z
N MET A 1 -14.76 -14.46 1.99
CA MET A 1 -14.96 -13.81 0.68
C MET A 1 -13.87 -12.77 0.50
N ARG A 2 -13.15 -12.77 -0.61
CA ARG A 2 -12.11 -11.77 -0.91
C ARG A 2 -12.78 -10.55 -1.55
N ILE A 3 -12.49 -9.34 -1.06
CA ILE A 3 -13.06 -8.08 -1.58
C ILE A 3 -12.12 -7.33 -2.54
N ALA A 4 -10.95 -7.94 -2.81
CA ALA A 4 -9.96 -7.39 -3.75
C ALA A 4 -9.73 -5.88 -3.55
N SER A 5 -9.79 -5.10 -4.62
CA SER A 5 -9.49 -3.65 -4.59
C SER A 5 -10.47 -2.79 -3.79
N ILE A 6 -11.61 -3.31 -3.36
CA ILE A 6 -12.48 -2.62 -2.39
C ILE A 6 -11.71 -2.34 -1.08
N SER A 7 -10.73 -3.19 -0.75
CA SER A 7 -9.83 -2.97 0.39
C SER A 7 -9.15 -1.61 0.36
N LYS A 8 -8.86 -1.07 -0.82
CA LYS A 8 -8.22 0.24 -0.97
C LYS A 8 -9.11 1.38 -0.43
N SER A 9 -10.41 1.32 -0.70
CA SER A 9 -11.35 2.33 -0.18
C SER A 9 -11.39 2.31 1.34
N ILE A 10 -11.29 1.13 1.95
CA ILE A 10 -11.27 0.98 3.40
C ILE A 10 -9.95 1.52 3.98
N THR A 11 -8.83 1.20 3.34
CA THR A 11 -7.51 1.75 3.71
C THR A 11 -7.53 3.29 3.65
N MET A 12 -8.14 3.85 2.61
CA MET A 12 -8.30 5.31 2.47
C MET A 12 -9.16 5.92 3.56
N ALA A 13 -10.23 5.25 4.01
CA ALA A 13 -11.06 5.73 5.12
C ALA A 13 -10.27 5.81 6.43
N VAL A 14 -9.42 4.81 6.72
CA VAL A 14 -8.52 4.82 7.87
C VAL A 14 -7.52 5.97 7.77
N LEU A 15 -6.88 6.11 6.61
CA LEU A 15 -5.90 7.16 6.37
C LEU A 15 -6.52 8.56 6.51
N ALA A 16 -7.70 8.79 5.91
CA ALA A 16 -8.42 10.06 6.01
C ALA A 16 -8.72 10.43 7.46
N ARG A 17 -9.06 9.45 8.29
CA ARG A 17 -9.28 9.66 9.73
C ARG A 17 -7.99 10.07 10.45
N LEU A 18 -6.87 9.37 10.17
CA LEU A 18 -5.57 9.72 10.78
C LEU A 18 -5.12 11.11 10.34
N TRP A 19 -5.35 11.49 9.09
CA TRP A 19 -5.09 12.83 8.60
C TRP A 19 -5.98 13.88 9.29
N GLN A 20 -7.28 13.62 9.40
CA GLN A 20 -8.22 14.50 10.11
C GLN A 20 -7.83 14.69 11.59
N GLU A 21 -7.29 13.64 12.23
CA GLU A 21 -6.80 13.68 13.61
C GLU A 21 -5.41 14.32 13.74
N GLY A 22 -4.80 14.79 12.66
CA GLY A 22 -3.45 15.37 12.63
C GLY A 22 -2.31 14.39 12.95
N LYS A 23 -2.59 13.08 12.92
CA LYS A 23 -1.61 12.02 13.20
C LYS A 23 -0.75 11.67 11.99
N LEU A 24 -1.23 12.00 10.81
CA LEU A 24 -0.58 11.74 9.53
C LEU A 24 -0.74 12.97 8.64
N ASP A 25 0.34 13.37 8.00
CA ASP A 25 0.36 14.38 6.95
C ASP A 25 0.58 13.70 5.61
N ILE A 26 -0.39 13.87 4.70
CA ILE A 26 -0.35 13.20 3.39
C ILE A 26 0.67 13.80 2.43
N ASP A 27 1.18 15.00 2.71
CA ASP A 27 2.18 15.67 1.88
C ASP A 27 3.62 15.37 2.32
N LYS A 28 3.78 14.68 3.44
CA LYS A 28 5.08 14.21 3.90
C LYS A 28 5.59 13.02 3.10
N ASN A 29 6.92 12.89 3.11
CA ASN A 29 7.60 11.78 2.48
C ASN A 29 7.28 10.46 3.22
N VAL A 30 7.10 9.39 2.46
CA VAL A 30 6.90 8.03 2.98
C VAL A 30 8.04 7.61 3.90
N SER A 31 9.28 8.02 3.63
CA SER A 31 10.45 7.72 4.46
C SER A 31 10.34 8.27 5.89
N GLU A 32 9.53 9.30 6.13
CA GLU A 32 9.30 9.81 7.50
C GLU A 32 8.46 8.83 8.33
N TYR A 33 7.60 8.05 7.68
CA TYR A 33 6.74 7.07 8.32
C TYR A 33 7.30 5.64 8.26
N VAL A 34 8.06 5.34 7.19
CA VAL A 34 8.68 4.02 6.95
C VAL A 34 10.18 4.21 6.71
N PRO A 35 10.98 4.48 7.75
CA PRO A 35 12.41 4.82 7.59
C PRO A 35 13.25 3.73 6.93
N ASN A 36 12.81 2.47 7.05
CA ASN A 36 13.51 1.31 6.48
C ASN A 36 13.14 1.06 5.00
N PHE A 37 12.21 1.84 4.42
CA PHE A 37 11.91 1.71 3.00
C PHE A 37 13.08 2.28 2.19
N PRO A 38 13.60 1.56 1.19
CA PRO A 38 14.77 1.99 0.43
C PRO A 38 14.54 3.35 -0.25
N LYS A 39 15.61 4.15 -0.31
CA LYS A 39 15.62 5.36 -1.11
C LYS A 39 15.32 5.03 -2.56
N LYS A 40 14.52 5.85 -3.21
CA LYS A 40 14.15 5.67 -4.60
C LYS A 40 14.89 6.65 -5.50
N PHE A 41 15.21 6.16 -6.69
CA PHE A 41 15.90 6.93 -7.72
C PHE A 41 15.06 6.87 -8.99
N HIS A 42 15.10 7.96 -9.75
CA HIS A 42 14.55 8.03 -11.10
C HIS A 42 15.48 8.90 -11.94
N ASP A 43 15.90 8.41 -13.12
CA ASP A 43 16.88 9.06 -13.99
C ASP A 43 18.18 9.46 -13.24
N GLY A 44 18.66 8.56 -12.36
CA GLY A 44 19.89 8.75 -11.57
C GLY A 44 19.80 9.78 -10.45
N LYS A 45 18.62 10.35 -10.17
CA LYS A 45 18.38 11.32 -9.10
C LYS A 45 17.57 10.69 -7.99
N GLU A 46 17.94 10.97 -6.73
CA GLU A 46 17.11 10.60 -5.58
C GLU A 46 15.77 11.34 -5.65
N VAL A 47 14.68 10.60 -5.52
CA VAL A 47 13.32 11.14 -5.53
C VAL A 47 12.55 10.73 -4.28
N ASN A 48 11.62 11.58 -3.88
CA ASN A 48 10.78 11.37 -2.72
C ASN A 48 9.36 10.99 -3.15
N ILE A 49 8.77 10.03 -2.45
CA ILE A 49 7.39 9.62 -2.63
C ILE A 49 6.58 10.15 -1.45
N THR A 50 5.55 10.95 -1.71
CA THR A 50 4.63 11.39 -0.67
C THR A 50 3.50 10.39 -0.44
N VAL A 51 2.89 10.43 0.75
CA VAL A 51 1.70 9.62 1.05
C VAL A 51 0.56 9.94 0.08
N ARG A 52 0.39 11.20 -0.30
CA ARG A 52 -0.60 11.64 -1.31
C ARG A 52 -0.39 10.94 -2.66
N GLN A 53 0.85 10.85 -3.12
CA GLN A 53 1.16 10.19 -4.40
C GLN A 53 0.84 8.69 -4.37
N LEU A 54 1.04 8.01 -3.23
CA LEU A 54 0.57 6.63 -3.06
C LEU A 54 -0.95 6.52 -3.13
N CYS A 55 -1.68 7.40 -2.43
CA CYS A 55 -3.15 7.43 -2.43
C CYS A 55 -3.73 7.59 -3.84
N CYS A 56 -3.11 8.46 -4.65
CA CYS A 56 -3.57 8.81 -6.00
C CYS A 56 -2.99 7.92 -7.11
N HIS A 57 -2.24 6.87 -6.76
CA HIS A 57 -1.57 6.02 -7.75
C HIS A 57 -0.57 6.77 -8.64
N MET A 58 0.08 7.80 -8.11
CA MET A 58 1.08 8.63 -8.79
C MET A 58 2.48 8.50 -8.18
N SER A 59 2.75 7.41 -7.50
CA SER A 59 4.03 7.18 -6.81
C SER A 59 5.14 6.64 -7.71
N GLY A 60 4.81 6.16 -8.92
CA GLY A 60 5.72 5.41 -9.77
C GLY A 60 5.98 3.97 -9.31
N VAL A 61 5.45 3.55 -8.17
CA VAL A 61 5.57 2.16 -7.68
C VAL A 61 4.78 1.23 -8.60
N ARG A 62 5.44 0.18 -9.11
CA ARG A 62 4.80 -0.79 -10.01
C ARG A 62 3.62 -1.54 -9.38
N HIS A 63 2.84 -2.17 -10.22
CA HIS A 63 1.82 -3.15 -9.83
C HIS A 63 2.45 -4.56 -9.72
N TYR A 64 1.73 -5.63 -10.02
CA TYR A 64 2.20 -7.03 -9.92
C TYR A 64 3.22 -7.43 -10.98
N THR A 65 3.44 -6.64 -12.03
CA THR A 65 4.32 -6.99 -13.15
C THR A 65 5.68 -6.33 -12.99
N ARG A 66 6.77 -7.10 -13.11
CA ARG A 66 8.12 -6.55 -13.28
C ARG A 66 8.30 -6.12 -14.72
N LYS A 67 8.73 -4.87 -14.94
CA LYS A 67 9.14 -4.40 -16.26
C LYS A 67 10.40 -5.18 -16.67
N GLY A 68 10.34 -5.97 -17.76
CA GLY A 68 11.51 -6.68 -18.31
C GLY A 68 11.48 -8.21 -18.32
N GLU A 69 10.45 -8.86 -17.77
CA GLU A 69 10.26 -10.30 -17.95
C GLU A 69 9.24 -10.54 -19.08
N ASN A 70 9.73 -10.70 -20.32
CA ASN A 70 9.00 -11.07 -21.55
C ASN A 70 7.64 -10.39 -21.74
N ASP A 71 7.66 -9.37 -22.59
CA ASP A 71 6.61 -8.38 -22.88
C ASP A 71 5.32 -8.91 -23.56
N GLU A 72 5.02 -10.18 -23.53
CA GLU A 72 3.78 -10.70 -24.13
C GLU A 72 2.58 -10.74 -23.18
N ASP A 73 2.80 -10.63 -21.87
CA ASP A 73 1.72 -10.55 -20.88
C ASP A 73 1.83 -9.26 -20.06
N GLU A 74 1.09 -8.25 -20.47
CA GLU A 74 0.92 -6.97 -19.74
C GLU A 74 0.46 -7.17 -18.29
N PHE A 75 0.10 -8.40 -17.92
CA PHE A 75 -0.39 -8.79 -16.61
C PHE A 75 0.28 -10.09 -16.15
N SER A 76 1.48 -10.01 -15.56
CA SER A 76 2.07 -11.18 -14.90
C SER A 76 1.23 -11.57 -13.69
N LEU A 77 0.43 -12.61 -13.86
CA LEU A 77 -0.42 -13.18 -12.78
C LEU A 77 0.40 -13.94 -11.73
N LYS A 78 1.72 -14.08 -11.90
CA LYS A 78 2.58 -14.84 -10.97
C LYS A 78 2.50 -14.29 -9.54
N GLU A 79 2.69 -12.99 -9.36
CA GLU A 79 2.59 -12.38 -8.02
C GLU A 79 1.15 -12.35 -7.48
N TYR A 80 0.15 -12.27 -8.35
CA TYR A 80 -1.26 -12.35 -7.95
C TYR A 80 -1.66 -13.73 -7.41
N PHE A 81 -1.06 -14.80 -7.95
CA PHE A 81 -1.32 -16.18 -7.55
C PHE A 81 -0.24 -16.75 -6.62
N LEU A 82 0.55 -15.90 -5.97
CA LEU A 82 1.51 -16.35 -4.96
C LEU A 82 0.81 -17.22 -3.92
N LYS A 83 1.38 -18.41 -3.69
CA LYS A 83 0.93 -19.32 -2.62
C LYS A 83 1.58 -19.00 -1.29
N GLU A 84 2.57 -18.11 -1.29
CA GLU A 84 3.27 -17.67 -0.10
C GLU A 84 2.36 -16.83 0.80
N THR A 85 2.51 -17.03 2.09
CA THR A 85 1.80 -16.28 3.13
C THR A 85 2.77 -15.33 3.80
N PHE A 86 2.58 -14.03 3.65
CA PHE A 86 3.34 -13.02 4.38
C PHE A 86 2.74 -12.85 5.77
N LYS A 87 3.58 -12.95 6.81
CA LYS A 87 3.15 -12.80 8.21
C LYS A 87 3.01 -11.34 8.60
N THR A 88 3.80 -10.47 7.96
CA THR A 88 3.85 -9.03 8.23
C THR A 88 3.81 -8.22 6.93
N THR A 89 3.42 -6.95 7.05
CA THR A 89 3.49 -6.02 5.91
C THR A 89 4.93 -5.81 5.46
N ASP A 90 5.91 -5.83 6.37
CA ASP A 90 7.33 -5.74 6.03
C ASP A 90 7.81 -6.89 5.13
N GLU A 91 7.31 -8.11 5.36
CA GLU A 91 7.62 -9.23 4.46
C GLU A 91 7.07 -9.00 3.06
N SER A 92 5.86 -8.45 2.94
CA SER A 92 5.25 -8.18 1.63
C SER A 92 5.90 -7.01 0.89
N LEU A 93 6.52 -6.04 1.59
CA LEU A 93 7.28 -4.96 0.94
C LEU A 93 8.46 -5.50 0.14
N LYS A 94 9.08 -6.61 0.57
CA LYS A 94 10.24 -7.23 -0.10
C LYS A 94 9.96 -7.65 -1.54
N LEU A 95 8.68 -7.80 -1.93
CA LEU A 95 8.31 -8.13 -3.31
C LEU A 95 8.68 -7.02 -4.30
N PHE A 96 8.72 -5.77 -3.84
CA PHE A 96 8.83 -4.63 -4.77
C PHE A 96 9.70 -3.47 -4.23
N GLN A 97 10.10 -3.51 -2.96
CA GLN A 97 10.78 -2.37 -2.34
C GLN A 97 12.10 -2.01 -3.01
N ASP A 98 12.77 -2.97 -3.65
CA ASP A 98 14.05 -2.76 -4.32
C ASP A 98 13.91 -2.52 -5.83
N ASP A 99 12.69 -2.59 -6.38
CA ASP A 99 12.43 -2.37 -7.78
C ASP A 99 12.51 -0.88 -8.16
N GLU A 100 12.83 -0.60 -9.41
CA GLU A 100 12.84 0.74 -9.97
C GLU A 100 11.42 1.32 -10.06
N LEU A 101 11.32 2.65 -10.04
CA LEU A 101 10.05 3.33 -10.29
C LEU A 101 9.73 3.32 -11.79
N LEU A 102 8.45 3.15 -12.12
CA LEU A 102 7.98 3.22 -13.51
C LEU A 102 8.04 4.63 -14.09
N SER A 103 7.89 5.64 -13.23
CA SER A 103 7.89 7.06 -13.59
C SER A 103 8.32 7.91 -12.38
N ALA A 104 8.68 9.16 -12.62
CA ALA A 104 8.94 10.10 -11.54
C ALA A 104 7.69 10.25 -10.65
N PRO A 105 7.83 10.28 -9.30
CA PRO A 105 6.69 10.48 -8.42
C PRO A 105 5.94 11.78 -8.75
N GLY A 106 4.63 11.68 -8.97
CA GLY A 106 3.77 12.79 -9.33
C GLY A 106 3.62 13.04 -10.83
N SER A 107 4.39 12.38 -11.70
CA SER A 107 4.33 12.65 -13.14
C SER A 107 3.25 11.86 -13.87
N GLU A 108 3.02 10.60 -13.51
CA GLU A 108 2.12 9.71 -14.24
C GLU A 108 1.25 8.88 -13.29
N PHE A 109 0.06 8.54 -13.76
CA PHE A 109 -0.86 7.64 -13.07
C PHE A 109 -0.55 6.18 -13.41
N HIS A 110 -0.19 5.39 -12.39
CA HIS A 110 -0.01 3.95 -12.49
C HIS A 110 -0.79 3.27 -11.37
N TYR A 111 -1.90 2.63 -11.71
CA TYR A 111 -2.65 1.86 -10.71
C TYR A 111 -1.76 0.80 -10.08
N THR A 112 -1.63 0.81 -8.74
CA THR A 112 -0.73 -0.09 -8.05
C THR A 112 -1.32 -0.66 -6.77
N THR A 113 -1.23 -1.98 -6.59
CA THR A 113 -1.54 -2.64 -5.32
C THR A 113 -0.34 -2.58 -4.38
N HIS A 114 0.88 -2.67 -4.90
CA HIS A 114 2.11 -2.53 -4.11
C HIS A 114 2.22 -1.15 -3.44
N GLY A 115 1.83 -0.08 -4.14
CA GLY A 115 1.74 1.25 -3.53
C GLY A 115 0.78 1.28 -2.34
N TYR A 116 -0.32 0.54 -2.38
CA TYR A 116 -1.25 0.42 -1.26
C TYR A 116 -0.75 -0.50 -0.14
N THR A 117 0.12 -1.47 -0.45
CA THR A 117 0.85 -2.23 0.58
C THR A 117 1.80 -1.32 1.35
N LEU A 118 2.52 -0.43 0.66
CA LEU A 118 3.36 0.57 1.31
C LEU A 118 2.54 1.57 2.13
N LEU A 119 1.37 1.99 1.62
CA LEU A 119 0.43 2.85 2.35
C LEU A 119 -0.09 2.17 3.63
N ALA A 120 -0.37 0.87 3.58
CA ALA A 120 -0.74 0.09 4.75
C ALA A 120 0.37 0.14 5.82
N LYS A 121 1.64 0.00 5.41
CA LYS A 121 2.79 0.11 6.32
C LYS A 121 2.91 1.50 6.94
N VAL A 122 2.67 2.57 6.18
CA VAL A 122 2.60 3.94 6.72
C VAL A 122 1.56 4.01 7.84
N ILE A 123 0.36 3.50 7.61
CA ILE A 123 -0.73 3.50 8.61
C ILE A 123 -0.33 2.69 9.85
N GLU A 124 0.24 1.50 9.68
CA GLU A 124 0.70 0.64 10.78
C GLU A 124 1.73 1.35 11.67
N ASN A 125 2.70 2.02 11.06
CA ASN A 125 3.74 2.74 11.81
C ASN A 125 3.20 3.97 12.53
N VAL A 126 2.24 4.69 11.94
CA VAL A 126 1.57 5.84 12.59
C VAL A 126 0.74 5.41 13.80
N VAL A 127 0.08 4.26 13.72
CA VAL A 127 -0.83 3.79 14.79
C VAL A 127 -0.14 2.86 15.78
N GLY A 128 1.00 2.27 15.41
CA GLY A 128 1.73 1.29 16.23
C GLY A 128 1.03 -0.07 16.32
N LYS A 129 0.15 -0.40 15.37
CA LYS A 129 -0.62 -1.66 15.33
C LYS A 129 -0.81 -2.14 13.90
N ALA A 130 -0.97 -3.45 13.72
CA ALA A 130 -1.29 -4.03 12.42
C ALA A 130 -2.57 -3.42 11.82
N LEU A 131 -2.60 -3.31 10.49
CA LEU A 131 -3.70 -2.68 9.76
C LEU A 131 -5.06 -3.33 10.08
N GLY A 132 -5.10 -4.66 10.22
CA GLY A 132 -6.32 -5.39 10.58
C GLY A 132 -6.90 -5.01 11.94
N ASP A 133 -6.05 -4.74 12.94
CA ASP A 133 -6.48 -4.29 14.26
C ASP A 133 -7.01 -2.84 14.22
N ASN A 134 -6.44 -2.03 13.33
CA ASN A 134 -6.91 -0.67 13.08
C ASN A 134 -8.31 -0.66 12.48
N PHE A 135 -8.60 -1.54 11.53
CA PHE A 135 -9.94 -1.69 10.99
C PHE A 135 -10.96 -2.03 12.08
N ASN A 136 -10.63 -2.94 12.99
CA ASN A 136 -11.50 -3.29 14.12
C ASN A 136 -11.82 -2.08 14.99
N ARG A 137 -10.85 -1.22 15.27
CA ARG A 137 -11.04 -0.02 16.08
C ARG A 137 -11.91 1.02 15.38
N PHE A 138 -11.66 1.32 14.11
CA PHE A 138 -12.44 2.28 13.34
C PHE A 138 -13.87 1.82 13.14
N ALA A 139 -14.04 0.56 12.87
CA ALA A 139 -15.32 -0.04 12.70
C ALA A 139 -16.11 0.04 14.03
N ASN A 140 -15.54 -0.13 15.27
CA ASN A 140 -16.18 0.02 16.57
C ASN A 140 -16.59 1.47 16.90
N GLN A 141 -16.00 2.45 16.22
CA GLN A 141 -16.25 3.86 16.52
C GLN A 141 -17.33 4.54 15.66
N GLY A 142 -18.11 3.82 14.85
CA GLY A 142 -19.28 4.40 14.22
C GLY A 142 -19.54 4.16 12.74
N LEU A 143 -18.81 3.28 12.09
CA LEU A 143 -19.16 2.84 10.74
C LEU A 143 -19.86 1.49 10.82
N GLY A 144 -21.19 1.47 10.81
CA GLY A 144 -22.04 0.26 10.89
C GLY A 144 -21.82 -0.81 9.77
N ILE A 145 -20.70 -0.78 9.09
CA ILE A 145 -20.28 -1.70 8.01
C ILE A 145 -19.56 -2.95 8.58
N TYR A 146 -19.69 -3.18 9.85
CA TYR A 146 -18.88 -4.01 10.73
C TYR A 146 -18.71 -5.47 10.41
N ARG A 147 -19.80 -6.17 10.22
CA ARG A 147 -19.76 -7.64 10.14
C ARG A 147 -19.25 -8.18 8.83
N MET A 148 -19.35 -7.40 7.77
CA MET A 148 -19.00 -7.84 6.41
C MET A 148 -17.49 -7.73 6.15
N ILE A 149 -16.82 -6.74 6.78
CA ILE A 149 -15.40 -6.44 6.55
C ILE A 149 -14.50 -7.34 7.40
N LEU A 150 -14.89 -7.65 8.63
CA LEU A 150 -14.07 -8.48 9.54
C LEU A 150 -13.85 -9.91 9.08
N SER A 151 -14.85 -10.51 8.43
CA SER A 151 -14.68 -11.84 7.84
C SER A 151 -13.72 -11.84 6.66
N THR A 152 -13.49 -10.69 6.04
CA THR A 152 -12.62 -10.52 4.86
C THR A 152 -11.22 -10.04 5.19
N CYS A 153 -11.02 -9.22 6.23
CA CYS A 153 -9.68 -8.78 6.66
C CYS A 153 -8.82 -9.91 7.24
N ARG A 154 -9.41 -10.92 7.89
CA ARG A 154 -8.66 -12.13 8.28
C ARG A 154 -8.10 -12.93 7.10
N TYR A 155 -8.60 -12.65 5.89
CA TYR A 155 -8.14 -13.29 4.64
C TYR A 155 -7.19 -12.39 3.82
N SER A 156 -7.15 -11.09 4.08
CA SER A 156 -6.25 -10.15 3.39
C SER A 156 -4.80 -10.21 3.89
N ALA A 157 -4.57 -10.82 5.06
CA ALA A 157 -3.23 -11.22 5.52
C ALA A 157 -2.74 -12.52 4.85
N ARG A 158 -3.50 -13.04 3.87
CA ARG A 158 -3.14 -14.16 3.02
C ARG A 158 -3.29 -13.72 1.56
N ILE A 159 -2.48 -12.79 1.15
CA ILE A 159 -2.16 -12.54 -0.26
C ILE A 159 -0.81 -13.15 -0.51
#